data_c327ae7908c33acb16141f55f553b38b
#
_entry.id   c327ae7908c33acb16141f55f553b38b
#
_cell.length_a   1.000
_cell.length_b   1.000
_cell.length_c   1.000
_cell.angle_alpha   90.00
_cell.angle_beta   90.00
_cell.angle_gamma   90.00
#
_symmetry.space_group_name_H-M   'P 1'
#
loop_
_entity.id
_entity.type
_entity.pdbx_description
1 polymer ?
#
loop_
_entity_poly.entity_id
_entity_poly.type
_entity_poly.pdbx_seq_one_letter_code
_entity_poly.pdbx_strand_id
1 'polypeptide(L)'
;MNEALFYEKLAKDRVHCHLCPHECVIADGKAGICSVRGNRGGVLYALTYGKIISSCVDPVEKKPLNHFYPGCSTYSIGSIGCNLRCIHCQNWQISHPEIAAGDRPLIDLSPAAAVQKAKQNNCRALVWTYNEPSIWFEYVLDSAQLARKEGLLTVLVTAGMINTAPLQSLLEWIDAYRLDIKGFSEDFYQRLTGSRALGQVLENARAAYASGAHVEIVTNVIPNWNDAEPQLRGLARWMVDNLSADVPWHVTRYYPYHQLAEPPTPIATLERAREIGLQEGLNYVYVGNVPGHPFEKTRCPACGKLLIDRSGYRIAANHVVQGACEYCGHRLGHYRGD
;
A
#
# COMPACT_ATOMS: atom_id res chain seq x y z
N MET A 1 16.98 -21.21 -5.60
CA MET A 1 15.97 -20.32 -6.25
C MET A 1 14.61 -20.85 -5.85
N ASN A 2 13.65 -19.99 -5.54
CA ASN A 2 12.29 -20.37 -5.16
C ASN A 2 11.40 -20.40 -6.41
N GLU A 3 10.73 -21.51 -6.70
CA GLU A 3 9.78 -21.59 -7.81
C GLU A 3 8.60 -20.68 -7.52
N ALA A 4 8.16 -19.93 -8.51
CA ALA A 4 7.08 -18.97 -8.38
C ALA A 4 5.71 -19.68 -8.49
N LEU A 5 4.71 -19.11 -7.83
CA LEU A 5 3.31 -19.50 -7.96
C LEU A 5 2.62 -18.73 -9.10
N PHE A 6 1.40 -19.13 -9.45
CA PHE A 6 0.55 -18.43 -10.43
C PHE A 6 1.22 -18.24 -11.79
N TYR A 7 1.63 -19.36 -12.40
CA TYR A 7 2.09 -19.39 -13.79
C TYR A 7 1.75 -20.72 -14.44
N GLU A 8 1.76 -20.75 -15.77
CA GLU A 8 1.67 -21.96 -16.58
C GLU A 8 2.86 -22.09 -17.53
N LYS A 9 3.21 -23.34 -17.85
CA LYS A 9 4.27 -23.64 -18.81
C LYS A 9 3.70 -23.62 -20.23
N LEU A 10 4.43 -22.98 -21.14
CA LEU A 10 4.11 -22.88 -22.54
C LEU A 10 5.15 -23.61 -23.40
N ALA A 11 4.82 -23.84 -24.68
CA ALA A 11 5.77 -24.41 -25.65
C ALA A 11 7.05 -23.58 -25.79
N LYS A 12 8.17 -24.23 -26.13
CA LYS A 12 9.50 -23.61 -26.31
C LYS A 12 10.05 -23.00 -25.05
N ASP A 13 9.91 -23.68 -23.91
CA ASP A 13 10.40 -23.25 -22.60
C ASP A 13 9.97 -21.82 -22.19
N ARG A 14 8.82 -21.36 -22.69
CA ARG A 14 8.19 -20.14 -22.23
C ARG A 14 7.28 -20.41 -21.04
N VAL A 15 7.00 -19.38 -20.26
CA VAL A 15 6.01 -19.40 -19.18
C VAL A 15 5.06 -18.22 -19.29
N HIS A 16 3.82 -18.40 -18.84
CA HIS A 16 2.83 -17.33 -18.72
C HIS A 16 2.59 -17.05 -17.24
N CYS A 17 2.90 -15.86 -16.78
CA CYS A 17 2.75 -15.45 -15.39
C CYS A 17 1.40 -14.78 -15.18
N HIS A 18 0.58 -15.34 -14.28
CA HIS A 18 -0.78 -14.87 -13.95
C HIS A 18 -0.85 -14.09 -12.64
N LEU A 19 0.28 -13.61 -12.12
CA LEU A 19 0.31 -12.92 -10.83
C LEU A 19 -0.37 -11.54 -10.87
N CYS A 20 -0.23 -10.81 -11.96
CA CYS A 20 -0.76 -9.46 -12.10
C CYS A 20 -1.32 -9.19 -13.50
N PRO A 21 -2.08 -8.09 -13.69
CA PRO A 21 -2.74 -7.78 -14.99
C PRO A 21 -1.83 -7.62 -16.20
N HIS A 22 -0.52 -7.64 -16.04
CA HIS A 22 0.40 -7.68 -17.19
C HIS A 22 0.42 -9.00 -17.92
N GLU A 23 0.01 -10.11 -17.28
CA GLU A 23 -0.08 -11.44 -17.90
C GLU A 23 1.15 -11.76 -18.76
N CYS A 24 2.35 -11.60 -18.18
CA CYS A 24 3.60 -11.68 -18.93
C CYS A 24 3.87 -13.06 -19.51
N VAL A 25 4.03 -13.16 -20.82
CA VAL A 25 4.62 -14.34 -21.48
C VAL A 25 6.14 -14.16 -21.52
N ILE A 26 6.86 -14.99 -20.75
CA ILE A 26 8.29 -14.82 -20.49
C ILE A 26 9.08 -15.94 -21.15
N ALA A 27 9.98 -15.58 -22.07
CA ALA A 27 10.88 -16.52 -22.72
C ALA A 27 11.96 -17.02 -21.75
N ASP A 28 12.58 -18.16 -22.08
CA ASP A 28 13.70 -18.68 -21.31
C ASP A 28 14.83 -17.65 -21.17
N GLY A 29 15.43 -17.57 -19.97
CA GLY A 29 16.46 -16.61 -19.61
C GLY A 29 15.99 -15.17 -19.45
N LYS A 30 14.69 -14.88 -19.56
CA LYS A 30 14.12 -13.52 -19.43
C LYS A 30 13.32 -13.37 -18.15
N ALA A 31 13.00 -12.13 -17.79
CA ALA A 31 12.11 -11.77 -16.70
C ALA A 31 10.88 -11.01 -17.20
N GLY A 32 9.81 -11.01 -16.39
CA GLY A 32 8.62 -10.20 -16.64
C GLY A 32 8.88 -8.70 -16.41
N ILE A 33 7.86 -7.87 -16.67
CA ILE A 33 7.92 -6.40 -16.53
C ILE A 33 8.40 -5.98 -15.12
N CYS A 34 8.05 -6.74 -14.08
CA CYS A 34 8.48 -6.45 -12.70
C CYS A 34 9.98 -6.66 -12.44
N SER A 35 10.72 -7.30 -13.37
CA SER A 35 12.15 -7.61 -13.32
C SER A 35 12.58 -8.65 -12.26
N VAL A 36 11.64 -9.21 -11.49
CA VAL A 36 11.93 -10.12 -10.35
C VAL A 36 11.24 -11.48 -10.44
N ARG A 37 10.49 -11.72 -11.49
CA ARG A 37 9.94 -13.04 -11.83
C ARG A 37 10.54 -13.48 -13.15
N GLY A 38 11.44 -14.44 -13.08
CA GLY A 38 12.26 -14.87 -14.23
C GLY A 38 12.07 -16.32 -14.62
N ASN A 39 12.06 -16.58 -15.92
CA ASN A 39 11.99 -17.91 -16.48
C ASN A 39 13.37 -18.52 -16.68
N ARG A 40 13.53 -19.78 -16.28
CA ARG A 40 14.74 -20.58 -16.54
C ARG A 40 14.31 -22.01 -16.90
N GLY A 41 14.53 -22.40 -18.14
CA GLY A 41 14.21 -23.74 -18.63
C GLY A 41 12.72 -24.06 -18.53
N GLY A 42 11.81 -23.12 -18.78
CA GLY A 42 10.36 -23.33 -18.69
C GLY A 42 9.81 -23.38 -17.25
N VAL A 43 10.59 -22.92 -16.27
CA VAL A 43 10.15 -22.77 -14.86
C VAL A 43 10.27 -21.31 -14.44
N LEU A 44 9.20 -20.76 -13.88
CA LEU A 44 9.20 -19.39 -13.36
C LEU A 44 9.73 -19.37 -11.93
N TYR A 45 10.64 -18.45 -11.64
CA TYR A 45 11.26 -18.28 -10.31
C TYR A 45 11.02 -16.87 -9.74
N ALA A 46 10.78 -16.82 -8.44
CA ALA A 46 10.81 -15.61 -7.63
C ALA A 46 12.27 -15.26 -7.32
N LEU A 47 12.89 -14.40 -8.13
CA LEU A 47 14.34 -14.13 -8.10
C LEU A 47 14.79 -13.41 -6.82
N THR A 48 13.87 -12.71 -6.17
CA THR A 48 14.13 -11.94 -4.94
C THR A 48 13.58 -12.59 -3.68
N TYR A 49 13.16 -13.86 -3.74
CA TYR A 49 12.73 -14.57 -2.53
C TYR A 49 13.82 -14.57 -1.45
N GLY A 50 13.47 -14.12 -0.24
CA GLY A 50 14.41 -13.99 0.86
C GLY A 50 15.45 -12.88 0.70
N LYS A 51 15.27 -11.95 -0.23
CA LYS A 51 16.19 -10.83 -0.50
C LYS A 51 15.51 -9.51 -0.20
N ILE A 52 16.11 -8.68 0.65
CA ILE A 52 15.63 -7.33 0.96
C ILE A 52 16.66 -6.28 0.53
N ILE A 53 16.18 -5.07 0.24
CA ILE A 53 17.00 -3.89 -0.02
C ILE A 53 16.86 -2.85 1.11
N SER A 54 15.75 -2.90 1.85
CA SER A 54 15.43 -1.94 2.89
C SER A 54 14.72 -2.60 4.05
N SER A 55 15.07 -2.19 5.27
CA SER A 55 14.31 -2.51 6.49
C SER A 55 14.38 -1.37 7.48
N CYS A 56 13.29 -1.14 8.21
CA CYS A 56 13.22 -0.09 9.22
C CYS A 56 12.19 -0.43 10.30
N VAL A 57 12.45 0.00 11.52
CA VAL A 57 11.42 0.07 12.57
C VAL A 57 10.76 1.43 12.48
N ASP A 58 9.48 1.44 12.18
CA ASP A 58 8.69 2.66 11.95
C ASP A 58 7.38 2.62 12.71
N PRO A 59 6.81 3.77 13.13
CA PRO A 59 5.42 3.83 13.56
C PRO A 59 4.45 3.54 12.40
N VAL A 60 3.30 2.96 12.73
CA VAL A 60 2.29 2.56 11.75
C VAL A 60 1.75 3.76 10.94
N GLU A 61 1.72 4.94 11.54
CA GLU A 61 1.33 6.21 10.90
C GLU A 61 2.19 6.57 9.68
N LYS A 62 3.44 6.11 9.65
CA LYS A 62 4.33 6.31 8.48
C LYS A 62 3.90 5.50 7.26
N LYS A 63 2.95 4.57 7.41
CA LYS A 63 2.40 3.76 6.32
C LYS A 63 1.16 4.33 5.64
N PRO A 64 0.76 5.49 5.85
CA PRO A 64 -0.45 6.09 6.43
C PRO A 64 -1.52 5.05 6.79
N LEU A 65 -1.49 4.65 8.05
CA LEU A 65 -2.50 3.83 8.70
C LEU A 65 -2.86 4.53 10.02
N ASN A 66 -3.96 5.29 10.00
CA ASN A 66 -4.37 6.13 11.11
C ASN A 66 -5.38 5.45 12.04
N HIS A 67 -6.09 4.44 11.55
CA HIS A 67 -7.11 3.72 12.29
C HIS A 67 -6.71 2.27 12.63
N PHE A 68 -5.47 1.89 12.33
CA PHE A 68 -4.97 0.55 12.59
C PHE A 68 -3.91 0.58 13.69
N TYR A 69 -4.31 0.24 14.92
CA TYR A 69 -3.46 0.22 16.12
C TYR A 69 -2.57 1.47 16.25
N PRO A 70 -3.17 2.67 16.36
CA PRO A 70 -2.44 3.93 16.36
C PRO A 70 -1.28 3.96 17.35
N GLY A 71 -0.11 4.41 16.88
CA GLY A 71 1.12 4.50 17.67
C GLY A 71 1.92 3.21 17.77
N CYS A 72 1.46 2.10 17.19
CA CYS A 72 2.23 0.85 17.26
C CYS A 72 3.49 0.91 16.37
N SER A 73 4.55 0.22 16.84
CA SER A 73 5.77 0.02 16.07
C SER A 73 5.61 -1.11 15.07
N THR A 74 6.17 -0.93 13.88
CA THR A 74 6.15 -1.90 12.79
C THR A 74 7.55 -2.21 12.29
N TYR A 75 7.82 -3.45 11.93
CA TYR A 75 9.03 -3.82 11.20
C TYR A 75 8.71 -3.84 9.70
N SER A 76 9.24 -2.85 8.99
CA SER A 76 8.97 -2.60 7.58
C SER A 76 10.10 -3.13 6.72
N ILE A 77 9.77 -3.91 5.69
CA ILE A 77 10.73 -4.49 4.76
C ILE A 77 10.29 -4.28 3.31
N GLY A 78 11.26 -4.16 2.42
CA GLY A 78 11.05 -4.09 0.98
C GLY A 78 12.17 -4.73 0.20
N SER A 79 11.86 -5.13 -1.02
CA SER A 79 12.78 -5.74 -1.97
C SER A 79 13.01 -4.80 -3.16
N ILE A 80 13.40 -5.34 -4.31
CA ILE A 80 13.55 -4.60 -5.57
C ILE A 80 12.46 -5.00 -6.56
N GLY A 81 12.29 -4.17 -7.59
CA GLY A 81 11.32 -4.39 -8.66
C GLY A 81 9.94 -3.82 -8.35
N CYS A 82 9.15 -3.62 -9.39
CA CYS A 82 7.77 -3.17 -9.34
C CYS A 82 7.09 -3.52 -10.68
N ASN A 83 5.81 -3.83 -10.66
CA ASN A 83 5.03 -4.05 -11.88
C ASN A 83 4.38 -2.76 -12.42
N LEU A 84 4.64 -1.61 -11.80
CA LEU A 84 4.29 -0.29 -12.30
C LEU A 84 5.54 0.49 -12.71
N ARG A 85 5.37 1.49 -13.58
CA ARG A 85 6.43 2.39 -14.07
C ARG A 85 6.10 3.85 -13.75
N CYS A 86 5.75 4.11 -12.49
CA CYS A 86 5.32 5.43 -12.03
C CYS A 86 6.39 6.49 -12.25
N ILE A 87 6.11 7.50 -13.08
CA ILE A 87 7.05 8.59 -13.39
C ILE A 87 7.34 9.51 -12.19
N HIS A 88 6.54 9.44 -11.12
CA HIS A 88 6.69 10.19 -9.86
C HIS A 88 7.22 9.35 -8.70
N CYS A 89 7.75 8.15 -8.97
CA CYS A 89 8.11 7.20 -7.93
C CYS A 89 9.25 7.72 -7.03
N GLN A 90 8.97 7.90 -5.73
CA GLN A 90 9.98 8.30 -4.74
C GLN A 90 11.03 7.21 -4.52
N ASN A 91 10.65 5.95 -4.72
CA ASN A 91 11.49 4.77 -4.54
C ASN A 91 11.95 4.16 -5.89
N TRP A 92 12.03 4.98 -6.96
CA TRP A 92 12.34 4.49 -8.30
C TRP A 92 13.64 3.69 -8.38
N GLN A 93 14.62 4.01 -7.56
CA GLN A 93 15.92 3.33 -7.56
C GLN A 93 15.85 1.86 -7.13
N ILE A 94 14.84 1.48 -6.35
CA ILE A 94 14.59 0.09 -5.97
C ILE A 94 13.45 -0.52 -6.77
N SER A 95 12.48 0.30 -7.18
CA SER A 95 11.32 -0.14 -7.96
C SER A 95 11.67 -0.43 -9.43
N HIS A 96 12.67 0.26 -9.98
CA HIS A 96 13.11 0.12 -11.38
C HIS A 96 14.60 -0.20 -11.42
N PRO A 97 15.02 -1.40 -10.99
CA PRO A 97 16.44 -1.74 -10.85
C PRO A 97 17.19 -1.72 -12.19
N GLU A 98 16.49 -1.91 -13.31
CA GLU A 98 17.05 -1.82 -14.67
C GLU A 98 17.45 -0.40 -15.09
N ILE A 99 16.87 0.63 -14.43
CA ILE A 99 17.17 2.05 -14.71
C ILE A 99 18.20 2.59 -13.70
N ALA A 100 18.20 2.03 -12.49
CA ALA A 100 19.10 2.46 -11.43
C ALA A 100 20.53 1.99 -11.71
N ALA A 101 21.42 2.93 -12.00
CA ALA A 101 22.85 2.62 -12.11
C ALA A 101 23.44 2.30 -10.72
N GLY A 102 24.06 1.15 -10.59
CA GLY A 102 24.84 0.74 -9.42
C GLY A 102 24.35 -0.55 -8.76
N ASP A 103 25.31 -1.38 -8.38
CA ASP A 103 25.07 -2.59 -7.60
C ASP A 103 24.66 -2.20 -6.17
N ARG A 104 23.38 -2.35 -5.85
CA ARG A 104 22.92 -2.30 -4.46
C ARG A 104 22.85 -3.72 -3.92
N PRO A 105 23.68 -4.05 -2.93
CA PRO A 105 23.69 -5.40 -2.39
C PRO A 105 22.33 -5.71 -1.73
N LEU A 106 21.71 -6.79 -2.18
CA LEU A 106 20.53 -7.34 -1.50
C LEU A 106 21.02 -8.13 -0.28
N ILE A 107 20.29 -7.96 0.81
CA ILE A 107 20.56 -8.63 2.09
C ILE A 107 19.67 -9.87 2.19
N ASP A 108 20.24 -10.99 2.59
CA ASP A 108 19.49 -12.20 2.87
C ASP A 108 18.67 -12.04 4.15
N LEU A 109 17.36 -12.26 4.04
CA LEU A 109 16.42 -12.26 5.14
C LEU A 109 15.34 -13.32 4.90
N SER A 110 15.47 -14.48 5.53
CA SER A 110 14.44 -15.51 5.42
C SER A 110 13.12 -15.03 6.07
N PRO A 111 11.96 -15.63 5.72
CA PRO A 111 10.69 -15.35 6.38
C PRO A 111 10.76 -15.46 7.91
N ALA A 112 11.39 -16.52 8.44
CA ALA A 112 11.58 -16.72 9.87
C ALA A 112 12.45 -15.63 10.51
N ALA A 113 13.54 -15.22 9.83
CA ALA A 113 14.40 -14.15 10.31
C ALA A 113 13.69 -12.78 10.32
N ALA A 114 12.80 -12.50 9.37
CA ALA A 114 12.00 -11.28 9.35
C ALA A 114 11.05 -11.21 10.56
N VAL A 115 10.35 -12.30 10.84
CA VAL A 115 9.46 -12.41 12.00
C VAL A 115 10.24 -12.28 13.30
N GLN A 116 11.38 -12.95 13.42
CA GLN A 116 12.24 -12.85 14.60
C GLN A 116 12.74 -11.41 14.82
N LYS A 117 13.18 -10.72 13.77
CA LYS A 117 13.61 -9.31 13.86
C LYS A 117 12.46 -8.39 14.29
N ALA A 118 11.24 -8.59 13.78
CA ALA A 118 10.08 -7.84 14.23
C ALA A 118 9.86 -8.01 15.75
N LYS A 119 9.89 -9.22 16.26
CA LYS A 119 9.74 -9.53 17.69
C LYS A 119 10.88 -8.94 18.54
N GLN A 120 12.13 -9.11 18.12
CA GLN A 120 13.31 -8.56 18.82
C GLN A 120 13.27 -7.03 18.94
N ASN A 121 12.63 -6.35 18.00
CA ASN A 121 12.45 -4.90 18.01
C ASN A 121 11.11 -4.47 18.65
N ASN A 122 10.40 -5.36 19.32
CA ASN A 122 9.10 -5.10 19.93
C ASN A 122 8.08 -4.49 18.95
N CYS A 123 8.15 -4.88 17.69
CA CYS A 123 7.18 -4.45 16.69
C CYS A 123 5.90 -5.25 16.82
N ARG A 124 4.75 -4.59 16.70
CA ARG A 124 3.43 -5.22 16.70
C ARG A 124 3.09 -5.84 15.34
N ALA A 125 3.66 -5.30 14.26
CA ALA A 125 3.35 -5.74 12.91
C ALA A 125 4.61 -5.95 12.05
N LEU A 126 4.51 -6.90 11.11
CA LEU A 126 5.39 -7.03 9.96
C LEU A 126 4.73 -6.35 8.75
N VAL A 127 5.49 -5.49 8.06
CA VAL A 127 4.97 -4.67 6.95
C VAL A 127 5.81 -4.88 5.70
N TRP A 128 5.17 -5.23 4.58
CA TRP A 128 5.79 -5.26 3.25
C TRP A 128 5.45 -3.96 2.52
N THR A 129 6.49 -3.20 2.11
CA THR A 129 6.35 -1.83 1.63
C THR A 129 7.53 -1.37 0.77
N TYR A 130 7.61 -0.10 0.44
CA TYR A 130 8.62 0.65 -0.31
C TYR A 130 8.56 0.47 -1.82
N ASN A 131 8.54 -0.74 -2.36
CA ASN A 131 8.22 -1.09 -3.73
C ASN A 131 6.84 -1.73 -3.81
N GLU A 132 6.54 -2.52 -4.86
CA GLU A 132 5.26 -3.25 -4.93
C GLU A 132 5.41 -4.67 -4.32
N PRO A 133 4.85 -4.93 -3.15
CA PRO A 133 5.03 -6.22 -2.48
C PRO A 133 4.29 -7.38 -3.15
N SER A 134 3.27 -7.14 -3.98
CA SER A 134 2.53 -8.20 -4.65
C SER A 134 3.39 -9.03 -5.61
N ILE A 135 4.46 -8.43 -6.19
CA ILE A 135 5.39 -9.18 -7.06
C ILE A 135 6.36 -10.08 -6.27
N TRP A 136 6.46 -9.88 -4.97
CA TRP A 136 7.26 -10.65 -4.02
C TRP A 136 6.39 -11.69 -3.30
N PHE A 137 5.40 -12.18 -3.99
CA PHE A 137 4.22 -12.91 -3.52
C PHE A 137 4.57 -14.06 -2.57
N GLU A 138 5.46 -14.95 -2.98
CA GLU A 138 5.80 -16.18 -2.24
C GLU A 138 6.45 -15.86 -0.89
N TYR A 139 7.32 -14.85 -0.87
CA TYR A 139 7.96 -14.41 0.37
C TYR A 139 6.97 -13.71 1.30
N VAL A 140 6.08 -12.87 0.74
CA VAL A 140 5.02 -12.21 1.52
C VAL A 140 4.10 -13.26 2.14
N LEU A 141 3.65 -14.25 1.36
CA LEU A 141 2.78 -15.31 1.84
C LEU A 141 3.42 -16.11 2.97
N ASP A 142 4.63 -16.64 2.77
CA ASP A 142 5.33 -17.46 3.76
C ASP A 142 5.61 -16.68 5.04
N SER A 143 6.06 -15.42 4.92
CA SER A 143 6.35 -14.59 6.09
C SER A 143 5.08 -14.10 6.80
N ALA A 144 3.96 -13.90 6.09
CA ALA A 144 2.67 -13.55 6.69
C ALA A 144 2.12 -14.73 7.52
N GLN A 145 2.17 -15.95 6.99
CA GLN A 145 1.77 -17.15 7.70
C GLN A 145 2.56 -17.34 9.00
N LEU A 146 3.88 -17.14 8.93
CA LEU A 146 4.74 -17.24 10.11
C LEU A 146 4.48 -16.09 11.10
N ALA A 147 4.32 -14.84 10.62
CA ALA A 147 4.01 -13.68 11.45
C ALA A 147 2.72 -13.89 12.26
N ARG A 148 1.66 -14.36 11.62
CA ARG A 148 0.37 -14.67 12.27
C ARG A 148 0.49 -15.77 13.33
N LYS A 149 1.24 -16.85 13.04
CA LYS A 149 1.53 -17.92 14.01
C LYS A 149 2.27 -17.42 15.24
N GLU A 150 3.12 -16.41 15.05
CA GLU A 150 3.93 -15.80 16.12
C GLU A 150 3.25 -14.60 16.80
N GLY A 151 1.96 -14.33 16.49
CA GLY A 151 1.15 -13.29 17.12
C GLY A 151 1.44 -11.87 16.62
N LEU A 152 2.15 -11.71 15.49
CA LEU A 152 2.35 -10.42 14.85
C LEU A 152 1.19 -10.11 13.89
N LEU A 153 0.83 -8.85 13.82
CA LEU A 153 -0.05 -8.33 12.78
C LEU A 153 0.70 -8.24 11.43
N THR A 154 -0.05 -8.30 10.35
CA THR A 154 0.47 -8.32 8.98
C THR A 154 -0.09 -7.17 8.16
N VAL A 155 0.77 -6.38 7.52
CA VAL A 155 0.37 -5.17 6.79
C VAL A 155 0.95 -5.18 5.39
N LEU A 156 0.09 -5.10 4.38
CA LEU A 156 0.47 -4.95 2.99
C LEU A 156 0.27 -3.50 2.54
N VAL A 157 1.36 -2.85 2.13
CA VAL A 157 1.37 -1.48 1.58
C VAL A 157 1.60 -1.57 0.09
N THR A 158 0.55 -1.42 -0.72
CA THR A 158 0.53 -1.80 -2.12
C THR A 158 -0.17 -0.77 -3.02
N ALA A 159 0.12 -0.80 -4.31
CA ALA A 159 -0.65 -0.12 -5.34
C ALA A 159 -1.79 -1.01 -5.91
N GLY A 160 -1.98 -2.21 -5.36
CA GLY A 160 -3.09 -3.10 -5.72
C GLY A 160 -3.00 -3.74 -7.10
N MET A 161 -1.83 -3.74 -7.72
CA MET A 161 -1.62 -4.27 -9.06
C MET A 161 -1.36 -5.79 -9.04
N ILE A 162 -2.38 -6.55 -8.66
CA ILE A 162 -2.35 -8.01 -8.53
C ILE A 162 -3.67 -8.58 -9.06
N ASN A 163 -3.66 -9.80 -9.61
CA ASN A 163 -4.87 -10.49 -10.05
C ASN A 163 -5.69 -11.01 -8.85
N THR A 164 -6.98 -11.27 -9.08
CA THR A 164 -7.93 -11.61 -8.01
C THR A 164 -7.56 -12.90 -7.27
N ALA A 165 -7.21 -13.97 -7.97
CA ALA A 165 -6.91 -15.26 -7.32
C ALA A 165 -5.65 -15.20 -6.43
N PRO A 166 -4.50 -14.64 -6.87
CA PRO A 166 -3.37 -14.40 -5.98
C PRO A 166 -3.72 -13.50 -4.80
N LEU A 167 -4.48 -12.42 -5.01
CA LEU A 167 -4.87 -11.53 -3.92
C LEU A 167 -5.70 -12.26 -2.85
N GLN A 168 -6.69 -13.06 -3.25
CA GLN A 168 -7.51 -13.83 -2.32
C GLN A 168 -6.66 -14.73 -1.42
N SER A 169 -5.65 -15.40 -1.99
CA SER A 169 -4.71 -16.24 -1.21
C SER A 169 -3.89 -15.46 -0.19
N LEU A 170 -3.57 -14.18 -0.47
CA LEU A 170 -2.88 -13.31 0.49
C LEU A 170 -3.81 -12.78 1.56
N LEU A 171 -5.03 -12.40 1.21
CA LEU A 171 -5.98 -11.73 2.13
C LEU A 171 -6.34 -12.60 3.35
N GLU A 172 -6.24 -13.92 3.25
CA GLU A 172 -6.38 -14.83 4.40
C GLU A 172 -5.36 -14.55 5.51
N TRP A 173 -4.22 -13.94 5.17
CA TRP A 173 -3.07 -13.75 6.04
C TRP A 173 -2.76 -12.27 6.30
N ILE A 174 -3.53 -11.34 5.74
CA ILE A 174 -3.29 -9.89 5.83
C ILE A 174 -4.31 -9.24 6.76
N ASP A 175 -3.84 -8.60 7.84
CA ASP A 175 -4.67 -7.86 8.79
C ASP A 175 -5.00 -6.46 8.31
N ALA A 176 -4.06 -5.79 7.62
CA ALA A 176 -4.29 -4.46 7.05
C ALA A 176 -3.77 -4.34 5.61
N TYR A 177 -4.60 -3.76 4.76
CA TYR A 177 -4.35 -3.53 3.34
C TYR A 177 -4.37 -2.02 3.07
N ARG A 178 -3.18 -1.40 3.06
CA ARG A 178 -3.02 0.02 2.78
C ARG A 178 -2.81 0.18 1.27
N LEU A 179 -3.76 0.79 0.60
CA LEU A 179 -3.84 0.82 -0.86
C LEU A 179 -3.61 2.22 -1.42
N ASP A 180 -2.65 2.35 -2.35
CA ASP A 180 -2.52 3.54 -3.18
C ASP A 180 -3.51 3.49 -4.35
N ILE A 181 -4.59 4.28 -4.31
CA ILE A 181 -5.36 4.62 -5.50
C ILE A 181 -4.81 5.94 -6.05
N LYS A 182 -4.03 5.83 -7.12
CA LYS A 182 -3.19 6.95 -7.59
C LYS A 182 -3.97 8.04 -8.33
N GLY A 183 -5.18 7.73 -8.80
CA GLY A 183 -6.11 8.64 -9.47
C GLY A 183 -7.37 7.90 -9.89
N PHE A 184 -8.33 8.60 -10.46
CA PHE A 184 -9.65 8.04 -10.79
C PHE A 184 -10.00 8.16 -12.28
N SER A 185 -9.01 7.86 -13.15
CA SER A 185 -9.23 7.65 -14.59
C SER A 185 -8.18 6.70 -15.17
N GLU A 186 -8.56 5.87 -16.14
CA GLU A 186 -7.66 4.94 -16.83
C GLU A 186 -6.56 5.67 -17.62
N ASP A 187 -6.87 6.79 -18.25
CA ASP A 187 -5.88 7.58 -19.00
C ASP A 187 -4.81 8.16 -18.06
N PHE A 188 -5.24 8.64 -16.89
CA PHE A 188 -4.31 9.09 -15.86
C PHE A 188 -3.42 7.92 -15.41
N TYR A 189 -4.01 6.76 -15.10
CA TYR A 189 -3.25 5.57 -14.69
C TYR A 189 -2.22 5.18 -15.75
N GLN A 190 -2.62 5.10 -17.02
CA GLN A 190 -1.70 4.78 -18.12
C GLN A 190 -0.54 5.78 -18.21
N ARG A 191 -0.82 7.08 -18.12
CA ARG A 191 0.21 8.13 -18.24
C ARG A 191 1.14 8.19 -17.05
N LEU A 192 0.61 8.01 -15.83
CA LEU A 192 1.37 8.14 -14.58
C LEU A 192 2.11 6.85 -14.23
N THR A 193 1.49 5.69 -14.42
CA THR A 193 1.98 4.41 -13.92
C THR A 193 2.44 3.43 -15.00
N GLY A 194 2.18 3.77 -16.27
CA GLY A 194 2.46 2.88 -17.41
C GLY A 194 1.47 1.71 -17.55
N SER A 195 0.34 1.73 -16.83
CA SER A 195 -0.62 0.60 -16.84
C SER A 195 -2.08 1.08 -16.81
N ARG A 196 -2.97 0.37 -17.50
CA ARG A 196 -4.44 0.54 -17.46
C ARG A 196 -5.06 -0.39 -16.42
N ALA A 197 -4.69 -0.24 -15.16
CA ALA A 197 -5.08 -1.18 -14.11
C ALA A 197 -6.06 -0.59 -13.08
N LEU A 198 -6.63 0.58 -13.30
CA LEU A 198 -7.54 1.19 -12.33
C LEU A 198 -8.71 0.27 -11.97
N GLY A 199 -9.35 -0.34 -12.97
CA GLY A 199 -10.46 -1.28 -12.73
C GLY A 199 -10.07 -2.42 -11.79
N GLN A 200 -8.91 -3.07 -12.02
CA GLN A 200 -8.40 -4.15 -11.16
C GLN A 200 -8.05 -3.65 -9.76
N VAL A 201 -7.46 -2.45 -9.64
CA VAL A 201 -7.12 -1.85 -8.33
C VAL A 201 -8.39 -1.59 -7.51
N LEU A 202 -9.45 -1.10 -8.14
CA LEU A 202 -10.75 -0.87 -7.48
C LEU A 202 -11.42 -2.18 -7.05
N GLU A 203 -11.37 -3.22 -7.89
CA GLU A 203 -11.85 -4.57 -7.51
C GLU A 203 -11.06 -5.13 -6.32
N ASN A 204 -9.75 -4.95 -6.32
CA ASN A 204 -8.91 -5.41 -5.23
C ASN A 204 -9.17 -4.66 -3.92
N ALA A 205 -9.51 -3.37 -3.98
CA ALA A 205 -9.96 -2.62 -2.80
C ALA A 205 -11.24 -3.22 -2.21
N ARG A 206 -12.24 -3.55 -3.07
CA ARG A 206 -13.48 -4.23 -2.64
C ARG A 206 -13.20 -5.60 -2.04
N ALA A 207 -12.37 -6.40 -2.69
CA ALA A 207 -12.01 -7.73 -2.21
C ALA A 207 -11.32 -7.68 -0.83
N ALA A 208 -10.39 -6.74 -0.65
CA ALA A 208 -9.71 -6.53 0.64
C ALA A 208 -10.69 -6.07 1.73
N TYR A 209 -11.59 -5.14 1.43
CA TYR A 209 -12.61 -4.70 2.38
C TYR A 209 -13.57 -5.84 2.75
N ALA A 210 -14.06 -6.58 1.76
CA ALA A 210 -14.97 -7.71 1.95
C ALA A 210 -14.35 -8.89 2.72
N SER A 211 -13.02 -9.07 2.63
CA SER A 211 -12.30 -10.11 3.40
C SER A 211 -12.24 -9.80 4.90
N GLY A 212 -12.61 -8.59 5.32
CA GLY A 212 -12.48 -8.11 6.69
C GLY A 212 -11.08 -7.57 7.03
N ALA A 213 -10.16 -7.46 6.08
CA ALA A 213 -8.92 -6.74 6.29
C ALA A 213 -9.18 -5.25 6.58
N HIS A 214 -8.35 -4.64 7.41
CA HIS A 214 -8.42 -3.20 7.63
C HIS A 214 -7.90 -2.46 6.39
N VAL A 215 -8.73 -1.60 5.79
CA VAL A 215 -8.39 -0.89 4.54
C VAL A 215 -8.25 0.60 4.82
N GLU A 216 -7.13 1.20 4.40
CA GLU A 216 -7.00 2.66 4.29
C GLU A 216 -6.48 3.03 2.90
N ILE A 217 -7.07 4.05 2.30
CA ILE A 217 -6.77 4.48 0.93
C ILE A 217 -5.85 5.70 0.97
N VAL A 218 -4.84 5.69 0.11
CA VAL A 218 -3.91 6.82 -0.05
C VAL A 218 -3.95 7.32 -1.50
N THR A 219 -4.03 8.63 -1.67
CA THR A 219 -3.87 9.29 -2.96
C THR A 219 -2.81 10.37 -2.84
N ASN A 220 -1.71 10.20 -3.55
CA ASN A 220 -0.73 11.28 -3.71
C ASN A 220 -1.29 12.28 -4.72
N VAL A 221 -1.69 13.46 -4.24
CA VAL A 221 -2.34 14.48 -5.07
C VAL A 221 -1.26 15.26 -5.82
N ILE A 222 -1.32 15.24 -7.15
CA ILE A 222 -0.30 15.81 -8.04
C ILE A 222 -0.93 16.95 -8.82
N PRO A 223 -0.41 18.19 -8.73
CA PRO A 223 -0.93 19.34 -9.47
C PRO A 223 -0.97 19.06 -10.97
N ASN A 224 -2.05 19.49 -11.64
CA ASN A 224 -2.30 19.31 -13.07
C ASN A 224 -2.49 17.86 -13.55
N TRP A 225 -2.47 16.88 -12.63
CA TRP A 225 -2.58 15.46 -12.99
C TRP A 225 -3.84 14.80 -12.42
N ASN A 226 -4.02 14.79 -11.09
CA ASN A 226 -5.16 14.15 -10.43
C ASN A 226 -5.85 15.03 -9.38
N ASP A 227 -5.50 16.33 -9.33
CA ASP A 227 -6.04 17.31 -8.39
C ASP A 227 -7.37 17.95 -8.87
N ALA A 228 -7.83 17.61 -10.08
CA ALA A 228 -9.10 18.12 -10.60
C ALA A 228 -10.29 17.60 -9.78
N GLU A 229 -11.20 18.51 -9.43
CA GLU A 229 -12.37 18.20 -8.57
C GLU A 229 -13.19 16.98 -9.03
N PRO A 230 -13.50 16.78 -10.35
CA PRO A 230 -14.24 15.60 -10.78
C PRO A 230 -13.56 14.27 -10.46
N GLN A 231 -12.22 14.20 -10.51
CA GLN A 231 -11.47 12.99 -10.17
C GLN A 231 -11.51 12.71 -8.66
N LEU A 232 -11.28 13.75 -7.84
CA LEU A 232 -11.32 13.65 -6.38
C LEU A 232 -12.72 13.26 -5.88
N ARG A 233 -13.78 13.90 -6.43
CA ARG A 233 -15.17 13.55 -6.15
C ARG A 233 -15.51 12.14 -6.57
N GLY A 234 -15.12 11.76 -7.78
CA GLY A 234 -15.37 10.41 -8.29
C GLY A 234 -14.78 9.34 -7.39
N LEU A 235 -13.53 9.52 -6.94
CA LEU A 235 -12.88 8.58 -6.02
C LEU A 235 -13.58 8.55 -4.65
N ALA A 236 -13.85 9.72 -4.06
CA ALA A 236 -14.49 9.80 -2.75
C ALA A 236 -15.88 9.13 -2.75
N ARG A 237 -16.71 9.43 -3.76
CA ARG A 237 -18.02 8.79 -3.95
C ARG A 237 -17.89 7.29 -4.13
N TRP A 238 -16.94 6.85 -4.98
CA TRP A 238 -16.70 5.43 -5.17
C TRP A 238 -16.32 4.72 -3.85
N MET A 239 -15.51 5.36 -3.00
CA MET A 239 -15.16 4.80 -1.68
C MET A 239 -16.40 4.65 -0.79
N VAL A 240 -17.27 5.65 -0.72
CA VAL A 240 -18.52 5.59 0.06
C VAL A 240 -19.43 4.48 -0.45
N ASP A 241 -19.61 4.39 -1.78
CA ASP A 241 -20.56 3.46 -2.40
C ASP A 241 -20.08 2.00 -2.39
N ASN A 242 -18.77 1.76 -2.41
CA ASN A 242 -18.19 0.42 -2.61
C ASN A 242 -17.40 -0.13 -1.42
N LEU A 243 -17.01 0.72 -0.49
CA LEU A 243 -16.32 0.33 0.74
C LEU A 243 -17.17 0.76 1.94
N SER A 244 -16.89 1.93 2.50
CA SER A 244 -17.68 2.53 3.58
C SER A 244 -17.30 4.01 3.73
N ALA A 245 -18.24 4.82 4.24
CA ALA A 245 -17.98 6.18 4.70
C ALA A 245 -16.88 6.25 5.78
N ASP A 246 -16.64 5.16 6.51
CA ASP A 246 -15.67 5.07 7.60
C ASP A 246 -14.26 4.65 7.16
N VAL A 247 -14.07 4.25 5.90
CA VAL A 247 -12.72 3.93 5.38
C VAL A 247 -11.91 5.22 5.25
N PRO A 248 -10.74 5.33 5.92
CA PRO A 248 -9.94 6.53 5.87
C PRO A 248 -9.36 6.79 4.47
N TRP A 249 -9.44 8.04 4.04
CA TRP A 249 -8.76 8.53 2.84
C TRP A 249 -7.64 9.49 3.20
N HIS A 250 -6.43 9.21 2.75
CA HIS A 250 -5.26 10.05 2.93
C HIS A 250 -4.94 10.78 1.64
N VAL A 251 -5.18 12.08 1.60
CA VAL A 251 -4.75 12.97 0.51
C VAL A 251 -3.37 13.50 0.86
N THR A 252 -2.32 12.99 0.20
CA THR A 252 -0.94 13.26 0.56
C THR A 252 -0.28 14.24 -0.39
N ARG A 253 0.57 15.10 0.18
CA ARG A 253 1.35 16.07 -0.58
C ARG A 253 2.35 15.36 -1.48
N TYR A 254 2.32 15.68 -2.78
CA TYR A 254 3.33 15.30 -3.74
C TYR A 254 4.54 16.23 -3.65
N TYR A 255 5.71 15.67 -3.88
CA TYR A 255 6.96 16.38 -4.13
C TYR A 255 7.58 15.86 -5.43
N PRO A 256 8.29 16.72 -6.22
CA PRO A 256 8.92 16.31 -7.47
C PRO A 256 9.95 15.20 -7.22
N TYR A 257 9.81 14.13 -7.98
CA TYR A 257 10.68 12.95 -7.90
C TYR A 257 10.73 12.22 -9.24
N HIS A 258 11.86 11.57 -9.51
CA HIS A 258 12.11 10.74 -10.69
C HIS A 258 11.95 11.55 -11.99
N GLN A 259 10.94 11.27 -12.81
CA GLN A 259 10.70 11.89 -14.12
C GLN A 259 9.63 12.99 -14.08
N LEU A 260 8.96 13.18 -12.95
CA LEU A 260 7.90 14.17 -12.82
C LEU A 260 8.38 15.39 -12.03
N ALA A 261 8.37 16.55 -12.71
CA ALA A 261 8.91 17.81 -12.20
C ALA A 261 7.82 18.84 -11.83
N GLU A 262 6.56 18.41 -11.66
CA GLU A 262 5.50 19.29 -11.17
C GLU A 262 5.89 19.91 -9.83
N PRO A 263 5.45 21.13 -9.52
CA PRO A 263 5.71 21.71 -8.20
C PRO A 263 5.05 20.90 -7.08
N PRO A 264 5.57 20.98 -5.84
CA PRO A 264 4.91 20.34 -4.71
C PRO A 264 3.46 20.80 -4.58
N THR A 265 2.56 19.88 -4.23
CA THR A 265 1.13 20.19 -4.07
C THR A 265 0.94 21.36 -3.11
N PRO A 266 0.23 22.42 -3.50
CA PRO A 266 -0.17 23.49 -2.58
C PRO A 266 -1.01 22.92 -1.43
N ILE A 267 -0.82 23.42 -0.22
CA ILE A 267 -1.59 22.97 0.95
C ILE A 267 -3.08 23.17 0.74
N ALA A 268 -3.48 24.31 0.18
CA ALA A 268 -4.88 24.61 -0.15
C ALA A 268 -5.54 23.57 -1.09
N THR A 269 -4.76 22.98 -2.01
CA THR A 269 -5.25 21.89 -2.87
C THR A 269 -5.56 20.63 -2.05
N LEU A 270 -4.74 20.29 -1.05
CA LEU A 270 -4.99 19.15 -0.16
C LEU A 270 -6.19 19.41 0.76
N GLU A 271 -6.31 20.64 1.29
CA GLU A 271 -7.46 21.04 2.09
C GLU A 271 -8.76 20.97 1.27
N ARG A 272 -8.71 21.42 0.01
CA ARG A 272 -9.83 21.29 -0.91
C ARG A 272 -10.18 19.82 -1.22
N ALA A 273 -9.18 18.97 -1.45
CA ALA A 273 -9.40 17.53 -1.65
C ALA A 273 -10.07 16.89 -0.43
N ARG A 274 -9.65 17.29 0.78
CA ARG A 274 -10.28 16.85 2.04
C ARG A 274 -11.74 17.31 2.12
N GLU A 275 -12.03 18.56 1.84
CA GLU A 275 -13.40 19.11 1.84
C GLU A 275 -14.30 18.32 0.87
N ILE A 276 -13.81 18.03 -0.33
CA ILE A 276 -14.51 17.22 -1.33
C ILE A 276 -14.84 15.85 -0.75
N GLY A 277 -13.88 15.17 -0.14
CA GLY A 277 -14.11 13.85 0.45
C GLY A 277 -15.20 13.87 1.53
N LEU A 278 -15.19 14.88 2.41
CA LEU A 278 -16.22 15.06 3.43
C LEU A 278 -17.59 15.39 2.82
N GLN A 279 -17.64 16.21 1.77
CA GLN A 279 -18.89 16.55 1.07
C GLN A 279 -19.51 15.33 0.37
N GLU A 280 -18.69 14.40 -0.11
CA GLU A 280 -19.17 13.13 -0.70
C GLU A 280 -19.53 12.07 0.36
N GLY A 281 -19.38 12.38 1.66
CA GLY A 281 -19.87 11.55 2.77
C GLY A 281 -18.80 10.72 3.48
N LEU A 282 -17.51 10.88 3.18
CA LEU A 282 -16.46 10.23 3.96
C LEU A 282 -16.37 10.86 5.37
N ASN A 283 -16.27 10.02 6.39
CA ASN A 283 -16.10 10.46 7.78
C ASN A 283 -14.66 10.84 8.12
N TYR A 284 -13.69 10.26 7.42
CA TYR A 284 -12.26 10.41 7.74
C TYR A 284 -11.44 10.71 6.50
N VAL A 285 -11.02 11.96 6.36
CA VAL A 285 -10.10 12.40 5.29
C VAL A 285 -8.93 13.15 5.92
N TYR A 286 -7.73 12.60 5.71
CA TYR A 286 -6.48 13.09 6.31
C TYR A 286 -5.61 13.81 5.30
N VAL A 287 -4.96 14.91 5.71
CA VAL A 287 -3.91 15.57 4.95
C VAL A 287 -2.56 14.98 5.38
N GLY A 288 -1.84 14.35 4.44
CA GLY A 288 -0.55 13.71 4.69
C GLY A 288 0.63 14.41 4.01
N ASN A 289 1.85 14.09 4.44
CA ASN A 289 3.10 14.70 3.99
C ASN A 289 3.19 16.23 4.23
N VAL A 290 2.47 16.72 5.23
CA VAL A 290 2.51 18.11 5.71
C VAL A 290 2.65 18.06 7.23
N PRO A 291 3.87 17.95 7.78
CA PRO A 291 4.07 17.77 9.22
C PRO A 291 3.43 18.89 10.05
N GLY A 292 2.68 18.52 11.09
CA GLY A 292 2.01 19.46 11.99
C GLY A 292 0.69 20.03 11.45
N HIS A 293 0.19 19.54 10.32
CA HIS A 293 -1.08 19.98 9.76
C HIS A 293 -2.26 19.54 10.67
N PRO A 294 -3.25 20.42 10.96
CA PRO A 294 -4.34 20.08 11.87
C PRO A 294 -5.21 18.91 11.40
N PHE A 295 -5.21 18.59 10.10
CA PHE A 295 -5.98 17.49 9.50
C PHE A 295 -5.20 16.16 9.46
N GLU A 296 -4.06 16.02 10.13
CA GLU A 296 -3.45 14.72 10.45
C GLU A 296 -4.10 14.04 11.66
N LYS A 297 -4.91 14.80 12.45
CA LYS A 297 -5.54 14.36 13.68
C LYS A 297 -6.90 13.71 13.42
N THR A 298 -7.26 12.70 14.22
CA THR A 298 -8.58 12.06 14.14
C THR A 298 -9.59 12.78 15.02
N ARG A 299 -10.74 13.13 14.44
CA ARG A 299 -11.88 13.71 15.17
C ARG A 299 -13.09 12.79 15.10
N CYS A 300 -13.91 12.82 16.12
CA CYS A 300 -15.18 12.10 16.13
C CYS A 300 -16.14 12.68 15.09
N PRO A 301 -16.68 11.89 14.16
CA PRO A 301 -17.60 12.40 13.14
C PRO A 301 -18.96 12.84 13.74
N ALA A 302 -19.35 12.30 14.92
CA ALA A 302 -20.59 12.63 15.56
C ALA A 302 -20.52 13.89 16.43
N CYS A 303 -19.45 14.09 17.23
CA CYS A 303 -19.39 15.21 18.16
C CYS A 303 -18.25 16.20 17.88
N GLY A 304 -17.40 15.97 16.85
CA GLY A 304 -16.30 16.86 16.43
C GLY A 304 -15.08 16.89 17.36
N LYS A 305 -15.15 16.24 18.55
CA LYS A 305 -14.05 16.26 19.51
C LYS A 305 -12.82 15.52 18.98
N LEU A 306 -11.64 15.97 19.39
CA LEU A 306 -10.36 15.36 19.06
C LEU A 306 -10.29 13.98 19.73
N LEU A 307 -10.08 12.94 18.94
CA LEU A 307 -9.94 11.57 19.40
C LEU A 307 -8.49 11.11 19.44
N ILE A 308 -7.75 11.30 18.34
CA ILE A 308 -6.34 10.93 18.32
C ILE A 308 -5.55 12.17 17.93
N ASP A 309 -4.75 12.63 18.88
CA ASP A 309 -3.86 13.77 18.68
C ASP A 309 -2.53 13.28 18.13
N ARG A 310 -2.25 13.68 16.88
CA ARG A 310 -1.00 13.35 16.18
C ARG A 310 -0.17 14.61 15.97
N SER A 311 1.14 14.44 16.10
CA SER A 311 2.13 15.40 15.62
C SER A 311 3.16 14.64 14.79
N GLY A 312 3.02 14.72 13.47
CA GLY A 312 3.70 13.82 12.54
C GLY A 312 3.30 12.37 12.79
N TYR A 313 4.27 11.52 13.13
CA TYR A 313 4.03 10.10 13.40
C TYR A 313 3.89 9.75 14.88
N ARG A 314 3.92 10.76 15.78
CA ARG A 314 3.79 10.56 17.22
C ARG A 314 2.35 10.76 17.67
N ILE A 315 1.84 9.83 18.44
CA ILE A 315 0.57 9.96 19.16
C ILE A 315 0.84 10.70 20.48
N ALA A 316 0.18 11.85 20.66
CA ALA A 316 0.22 12.63 21.91
C ALA A 316 -0.91 12.23 22.87
N ALA A 317 -2.10 11.89 22.32
CA ALA A 317 -3.24 11.41 23.09
C ALA A 317 -4.14 10.53 22.21
N ASN A 318 -4.79 9.55 22.83
CA ASN A 318 -5.80 8.70 22.20
C ASN A 318 -7.03 8.57 23.12
N HIS A 319 -8.16 9.09 22.65
CA HIS A 319 -9.45 9.15 23.33
C HIS A 319 -10.47 8.19 22.67
N VAL A 320 -9.97 7.13 22.07
CA VAL A 320 -10.79 6.01 21.57
C VAL A 320 -10.70 4.88 22.59
N VAL A 321 -11.84 4.54 23.17
CA VAL A 321 -11.96 3.48 24.18
C VAL A 321 -12.81 2.35 23.61
N GLN A 322 -12.27 1.16 23.52
CA GLN A 322 -12.94 -0.03 22.94
C GLN A 322 -13.59 0.24 21.56
N GLY A 323 -12.87 1.00 20.71
CA GLY A 323 -13.34 1.38 19.37
C GLY A 323 -14.43 2.44 19.34
N ALA A 324 -14.68 3.16 20.45
CA ALA A 324 -15.68 4.22 20.55
C ALA A 324 -15.08 5.54 21.06
N CYS A 325 -15.72 6.65 20.70
CA CYS A 325 -15.40 7.97 21.21
C CYS A 325 -15.68 8.05 22.71
N GLU A 326 -14.68 8.37 23.53
CA GLU A 326 -14.85 8.47 25.00
C GLU A 326 -15.83 9.58 25.43
N TYR A 327 -16.07 10.60 24.56
CA TYR A 327 -16.90 11.75 24.89
C TYR A 327 -18.39 11.54 24.59
N CYS A 328 -18.74 10.76 23.55
CA CYS A 328 -20.14 10.61 23.15
C CYS A 328 -20.56 9.17 22.86
N GLY A 329 -19.65 8.20 22.99
CA GLY A 329 -19.92 6.79 22.76
C GLY A 329 -20.07 6.36 21.28
N HIS A 330 -19.91 7.29 20.32
CA HIS A 330 -19.99 6.95 18.89
C HIS A 330 -18.91 5.94 18.53
N ARG A 331 -19.29 4.78 17.96
CA ARG A 331 -18.36 3.75 17.50
C ARG A 331 -17.72 4.17 16.19
N LEU A 332 -16.40 4.03 16.11
CA LEU A 332 -15.66 4.25 14.85
C LEU A 332 -15.84 3.01 13.99
N GLY A 333 -16.50 3.14 12.84
CA GLY A 333 -16.89 1.99 12.02
C GLY A 333 -15.73 1.20 11.42
N HIS A 334 -14.63 1.87 11.09
CA HIS A 334 -13.44 1.24 10.51
C HIS A 334 -12.19 1.58 11.32
N TYR A 335 -12.13 1.03 12.54
CA TYR A 335 -11.05 1.24 13.49
C TYR A 335 -10.61 -0.08 14.11
N ARG A 336 -9.32 -0.28 14.24
CA ARG A 336 -8.71 -1.35 15.01
C ARG A 336 -7.68 -0.77 15.99
N GLY A 337 -7.86 -1.04 17.24
CA GLY A 337 -7.01 -0.64 18.36
C GLY A 337 -7.35 -1.45 19.58
N ASP A 338 -6.60 -1.25 20.66
CA ASP A 338 -6.82 -1.90 21.95
C ASP A 338 -8.02 -1.30 22.67
#